data_e7409deb9276e31e00a6d7af68fbfc41
#
_entry.id   e7409deb9276e31e00a6d7af68fbfc41
#
_cell.length_a   1.000
_cell.length_b   1.000
_cell.length_c   1.000
_cell.angle_alpha   90.00
_cell.angle_beta   90.00
_cell.angle_gamma   90.00
#
_symmetry.space_group_name_H-M   'P 1'
#
loop_
_entity.id
_entity.type
_entity.pdbx_description
1 polymer ?
#
loop_
_entity_poly.entity_id
_entity_poly.type
_entity_poly.pdbx_seq_one_letter_code
_entity_poly.pdbx_strand_id
1 'polypeptide(L)'
;MKQLLQVAGILVLLDMFWIATGGIYARALTEKIQGAALRVRYLAAIPVYLFLAYMLLETTSDTQAFLYGLCIYGVYDFTTLALFSDYDWTFAVADTLWGGTLFFLGRRAIKALL
;
A
#
# COMPACT_ATOMS: atom_id res chain seq x y z
N MET A 1 -9.93 18.92 0.69
CA MET A 1 -8.51 18.86 1.12
C MET A 1 -8.34 18.31 2.54
N LYS A 2 -9.09 18.84 3.49
CA LYS A 2 -9.01 18.35 4.88
C LYS A 2 -9.33 16.86 4.99
N GLN A 3 -10.41 16.41 4.35
CA GLN A 3 -10.81 15.00 4.37
C GLN A 3 -9.74 14.13 3.71
N LEU A 4 -9.17 14.57 2.61
CA LEU A 4 -8.10 13.85 1.92
C LEU A 4 -6.91 13.63 2.85
N LEU A 5 -6.49 14.68 3.58
CA LEU A 5 -5.38 14.56 4.52
C LEU A 5 -5.69 13.64 5.69
N GLN A 6 -6.93 13.69 6.19
CA GLN A 6 -7.35 12.80 7.27
C GLN A 6 -7.33 11.34 6.83
N VAL A 7 -7.82 11.05 5.63
CA VAL A 7 -7.84 9.69 5.09
C VAL A 7 -6.41 9.21 4.81
N ALA A 8 -5.55 10.08 4.27
CA ALA A 8 -4.15 9.74 4.08
C ALA A 8 -3.47 9.36 5.39
N GLY A 9 -3.75 10.13 6.46
CA GLY A 9 -3.24 9.83 7.80
C GLY A 9 -3.72 8.48 8.33
N ILE A 10 -4.99 8.17 8.14
CA ILE A 10 -5.55 6.87 8.53
C ILE A 10 -4.83 5.73 7.79
N LEU A 11 -4.63 5.90 6.49
CA LEU A 11 -3.92 4.88 5.69
C LEU A 11 -2.48 4.69 6.15
N VAL A 12 -1.78 5.78 6.45
CA VAL A 12 -0.41 5.69 7.00
C VAL A 12 -0.41 4.89 8.29
N LEU A 13 -1.33 5.21 9.22
CA LEU A 13 -1.38 4.52 10.51
C LEU A 13 -1.67 3.03 10.34
N LEU A 14 -2.62 2.66 9.46
CA LEU A 14 -2.91 1.26 9.19
C LEU A 14 -1.73 0.55 8.52
N ASP A 15 -1.07 1.24 7.60
CA ASP A 15 0.05 0.67 6.84
C ASP A 15 1.28 0.46 7.71
N MET A 16 1.39 1.18 8.84
CA MET A 16 2.49 0.97 9.79
C MET A 16 2.57 -0.48 10.25
N PHE A 17 1.43 -1.15 10.39
CA PHE A 17 1.40 -2.58 10.70
C PHE A 17 2.15 -3.39 9.65
N TRP A 18 1.87 -3.13 8.36
CA TRP A 18 2.51 -3.86 7.26
C TRP A 18 3.98 -3.49 7.13
N ILE A 19 4.31 -2.21 7.30
CA ILE A 19 5.69 -1.74 7.26
C ILE A 19 6.50 -2.41 8.37
N ALA A 20 5.93 -2.55 9.56
CA ALA A 20 6.61 -3.17 10.70
C ALA A 20 6.78 -4.69 10.58
N THR A 21 5.97 -5.34 9.75
CA THR A 21 5.99 -6.80 9.57
C THR A 21 6.51 -7.18 8.19
N GLY A 22 5.69 -7.04 7.16
CA GLY A 22 6.08 -7.32 5.77
C GLY A 22 7.20 -6.42 5.26
N GLY A 23 7.32 -5.22 5.82
CA GLY A 23 8.37 -4.28 5.45
C GLY A 23 9.79 -4.78 5.71
N ILE A 24 9.97 -5.64 6.70
CA ILE A 24 11.28 -6.27 6.96
C ILE A 24 11.69 -7.11 5.74
N TYR A 25 10.76 -7.91 5.25
CA TYR A 25 10.98 -8.74 4.07
C TYR A 25 11.15 -7.87 2.82
N ALA A 26 10.32 -6.85 2.67
CA ALA A 26 10.38 -5.93 1.53
C ALA A 26 11.71 -5.18 1.48
N ARG A 27 12.23 -4.79 2.65
CA ARG A 27 13.54 -4.12 2.72
C ARG A 27 14.65 -5.03 2.23
N ALA A 28 14.69 -6.26 2.72
CA ALA A 28 15.70 -7.23 2.31
C ALA A 28 15.61 -7.51 0.80
N LEU A 29 14.40 -7.63 0.27
CA LEU A 29 14.17 -7.87 -1.15
C LEU A 29 14.64 -6.68 -1.99
N THR A 30 14.31 -5.45 -1.56
CA THR A 30 14.72 -4.23 -2.25
C THR A 30 16.24 -4.09 -2.27
N GLU A 31 16.90 -4.34 -1.14
CA GLU A 31 18.36 -4.25 -1.05
C GLU A 31 19.02 -5.29 -1.93
N LYS A 32 18.45 -6.48 -2.04
CA LYS A 32 18.94 -7.51 -2.95
C LYS A 32 18.83 -7.05 -4.42
N ILE A 33 17.70 -6.46 -4.80
CA ILE A 33 17.48 -6.03 -6.18
C ILE A 33 18.40 -4.88 -6.56
N GLN A 34 18.54 -3.87 -5.70
CA GLN A 34 19.34 -2.71 -6.04
C GLN A 34 20.85 -2.86 -5.75
N GLY A 35 21.22 -3.88 -4.98
CA GLY A 35 22.62 -4.14 -4.65
C GLY A 35 23.23 -3.13 -3.70
N ALA A 36 22.40 -2.41 -2.93
CA ALA A 36 22.84 -1.37 -1.99
C ALA A 36 21.83 -1.24 -0.87
N ALA A 37 22.23 -0.62 0.24
CA ALA A 37 21.37 -0.39 1.38
C ALA A 37 20.16 0.48 1.01
N LEU A 38 19.03 0.16 1.59
CA LEU A 38 17.78 0.92 1.37
C LEU A 38 17.90 2.31 2.02
N ARG A 39 17.61 3.33 1.23
CA ARG A 39 17.48 4.71 1.70
C ARG A 39 16.11 5.22 1.27
N VAL A 40 15.21 5.34 2.22
CA VAL A 40 13.84 5.75 1.92
C VAL A 40 13.78 7.25 1.63
N ARG A 41 13.20 7.59 0.49
CA ARG A 41 12.88 8.98 0.15
C ARG A 41 11.48 9.29 0.65
N TYR A 42 11.38 9.75 1.89
CA TYR A 42 10.08 9.94 2.54
C TYR A 42 9.18 10.94 1.81
N LEU A 43 9.77 11.94 1.14
CA LEU A 43 8.95 12.90 0.38
C LEU A 43 8.17 12.23 -0.76
N ALA A 44 8.71 11.16 -1.33
CA ALA A 44 8.01 10.40 -2.37
C ALA A 44 6.81 9.62 -1.83
N ALA A 45 6.78 9.33 -0.53
CA ALA A 45 5.65 8.66 0.09
C ALA A 45 4.43 9.56 0.21
N ILE A 46 4.61 10.87 0.24
CA ILE A 46 3.48 11.82 0.37
C ILE A 46 2.50 11.66 -0.77
N PRO A 47 2.91 11.76 -2.05
CA PRO A 47 1.95 11.54 -3.14
C PRO A 47 1.38 10.12 -3.15
N VAL A 48 2.13 9.12 -2.70
CA VAL A 48 1.61 7.75 -2.63
C VAL A 48 0.35 7.69 -1.76
N TYR A 49 0.43 8.21 -0.55
CA TYR A 49 -0.72 8.15 0.37
C TYR A 49 -1.84 9.11 -0.02
N LEU A 50 -1.52 10.24 -0.66
CA LEU A 50 -2.55 11.13 -1.19
C LEU A 50 -3.32 10.47 -2.33
N PHE A 51 -2.64 9.78 -3.24
CA PHE A 51 -3.30 9.06 -4.33
C PHE A 51 -4.13 7.91 -3.79
N LEU A 52 -3.61 7.15 -2.84
CA LEU A 52 -4.37 6.07 -2.21
C LEU A 52 -5.61 6.61 -1.50
N ALA A 53 -5.47 7.71 -0.77
CA ALA A 53 -6.59 8.33 -0.07
C ALA A 53 -7.68 8.78 -1.04
N TYR A 54 -7.29 9.41 -2.15
CA TYR A 54 -8.24 9.82 -3.17
C TYR A 54 -9.02 8.61 -3.72
N MET A 55 -8.30 7.55 -4.07
CA MET A 55 -8.95 6.35 -4.61
C MET A 55 -9.87 5.69 -3.59
N LEU A 56 -9.46 5.68 -2.33
CA LEU A 56 -10.31 5.13 -1.27
C LEU A 56 -11.61 5.94 -1.12
N LEU A 57 -11.51 7.27 -1.17
CA LEU A 57 -12.68 8.14 -1.09
C LEU A 57 -13.65 7.96 -2.25
N GLU A 58 -13.18 7.50 -3.41
CA GLU A 58 -14.04 7.21 -4.55
C GLU A 58 -14.83 5.91 -4.42
N THR A 59 -14.49 5.07 -3.44
CA THR A 59 -15.19 3.79 -3.26
C THR A 59 -16.56 3.98 -2.65
N THR A 60 -17.52 3.14 -3.07
CA THR A 60 -18.91 3.23 -2.63
C THR A 60 -19.34 2.03 -1.78
N SER A 61 -18.51 1.00 -1.65
CA SER A 61 -18.82 -0.18 -0.85
C SER A 61 -17.53 -0.80 -0.31
N ASP A 62 -17.67 -1.63 0.71
CA ASP A 62 -16.53 -2.34 1.30
C ASP A 62 -15.89 -3.30 0.27
N THR A 63 -16.72 -3.97 -0.52
CA THR A 63 -16.22 -4.86 -1.58
C THR A 63 -15.44 -4.09 -2.62
N GLN A 64 -15.96 -2.94 -3.05
CA GLN A 64 -15.25 -2.10 -4.02
C GLN A 64 -13.93 -1.57 -3.45
N ALA A 65 -13.93 -1.18 -2.17
CA ALA A 65 -12.70 -0.73 -1.52
C ALA A 65 -11.64 -1.84 -1.54
N PHE A 66 -12.03 -3.06 -1.15
CA PHE A 66 -11.10 -4.20 -1.21
C PHE A 66 -10.56 -4.40 -2.63
N LEU A 67 -11.42 -4.40 -3.63
CA LEU A 67 -11.02 -4.62 -5.01
C LEU A 67 -10.12 -3.50 -5.53
N TYR A 68 -10.39 -2.25 -5.18
CA TYR A 68 -9.54 -1.12 -5.58
C TYR A 68 -8.15 -1.25 -4.97
N GLY A 69 -8.07 -1.53 -3.68
CA GLY A 69 -6.78 -1.72 -3.02
C GLY A 69 -6.01 -2.90 -3.58
N LEU A 70 -6.71 -4.00 -3.82
CA LEU A 70 -6.12 -5.19 -4.44
C LEU A 70 -5.53 -4.86 -5.81
N CYS A 71 -6.28 -4.15 -6.65
CA CYS A 71 -5.84 -3.81 -8.00
C CYS A 71 -4.68 -2.82 -8.01
N ILE A 72 -4.73 -1.79 -7.17
CA ILE A 72 -3.67 -0.79 -7.10
C ILE A 72 -2.35 -1.45 -6.71
N TYR A 73 -2.36 -2.23 -5.63
CA TYR A 73 -1.18 -2.94 -5.17
C TYR A 73 -0.77 -4.04 -6.13
N GLY A 74 -1.75 -4.72 -6.72
CA GLY A 74 -1.48 -5.76 -7.71
C GLY A 74 -0.77 -5.24 -8.94
N VAL A 75 -1.17 -4.09 -9.45
CA VAL A 75 -0.49 -3.46 -10.59
C VAL A 75 0.97 -3.19 -10.25
N TYR A 76 1.25 -2.62 -9.09
CA TYR A 76 2.61 -2.37 -8.65
C TYR A 76 3.40 -3.67 -8.47
N ASP A 77 2.85 -4.61 -7.72
CA ASP A 77 3.58 -5.83 -7.34
C ASP A 77 3.84 -6.73 -8.53
N PHE A 78 2.85 -6.94 -9.38
CA PHE A 78 3.03 -7.83 -10.52
C PHE A 78 3.81 -7.19 -11.66
N THR A 79 3.76 -5.87 -11.79
CA THR A 79 4.65 -5.15 -12.71
C THR A 79 6.10 -5.30 -12.26
N THR A 80 6.35 -5.10 -10.96
CA THR A 80 7.69 -5.27 -10.38
C THR A 80 8.19 -6.70 -10.56
N LEU A 81 7.32 -7.68 -10.31
CA LEU A 81 7.64 -9.09 -10.50
C LEU A 81 7.99 -9.40 -11.96
N ALA A 82 7.29 -8.77 -12.91
CA ALA A 82 7.56 -8.96 -14.33
C ALA A 82 8.91 -8.38 -14.75
N LEU A 83 9.35 -7.29 -14.11
CA LEU A 83 10.55 -6.57 -14.51
C LEU A 83 11.81 -7.01 -13.79
N PHE A 84 11.71 -7.44 -12.54
CA PHE A 84 12.88 -7.76 -11.72
C PHE A 84 12.89 -9.24 -11.35
N SER A 85 13.91 -9.95 -11.82
CA SER A 85 14.03 -11.40 -11.59
C SER A 85 14.20 -11.76 -10.11
N ASP A 86 14.70 -10.84 -9.30
CA ASP A 86 14.91 -11.08 -7.87
C ASP A 86 13.67 -10.78 -7.02
N TYR A 87 12.63 -10.20 -7.61
CA TYR A 87 11.36 -10.01 -6.90
C TYR A 87 10.63 -11.35 -6.85
N ASP A 88 9.96 -11.66 -5.74
CA ASP A 88 9.38 -12.99 -5.61
C ASP A 88 7.84 -13.01 -5.60
N TRP A 89 7.30 -14.15 -6.00
CA TRP A 89 5.86 -14.36 -6.10
C TRP A 89 5.16 -14.26 -4.75
N THR A 90 5.80 -14.81 -3.71
CA THR A 90 5.21 -14.82 -2.36
C THR A 90 4.95 -13.41 -1.88
N PHE A 91 5.94 -12.53 -2.00
CA PHE A 91 5.79 -11.16 -1.57
C PHE A 91 4.78 -10.41 -2.45
N ALA A 92 4.82 -10.63 -3.77
CA ALA A 92 3.87 -9.99 -4.68
C ALA A 92 2.43 -10.30 -4.32
N VAL A 93 2.12 -11.56 -4.03
CA VAL A 93 0.78 -11.97 -3.62
C VAL A 93 0.42 -11.40 -2.25
N ALA A 94 1.33 -11.49 -1.28
CA ALA A 94 1.08 -11.01 0.08
C ALA A 94 0.83 -9.50 0.09
N ASP A 95 1.64 -8.73 -0.61
CA ASP A 95 1.50 -7.27 -0.65
C ASP A 95 0.23 -6.84 -1.40
N THR A 96 -0.14 -7.57 -2.45
CA THR A 96 -1.39 -7.34 -3.18
C THR A 96 -2.60 -7.56 -2.26
N LEU A 97 -2.60 -8.66 -1.50
CA LEU A 97 -3.66 -8.93 -0.54
C LEU A 97 -3.71 -7.89 0.57
N TRP A 98 -2.55 -7.42 1.01
CA TRP A 98 -2.50 -6.33 1.98
C TRP A 98 -3.15 -5.07 1.43
N GLY A 99 -2.92 -4.72 0.17
CA GLY A 99 -3.54 -3.55 -0.46
C GLY A 99 -5.06 -3.59 -0.38
N GLY A 100 -5.65 -4.76 -0.67
CA GLY A 100 -7.10 -4.96 -0.52
C GLY A 100 -7.53 -4.81 0.93
N THR A 101 -6.79 -5.43 1.86
CA THR A 101 -7.07 -5.36 3.29
C THR A 101 -6.96 -3.92 3.80
N LEU A 102 -5.92 -3.21 3.39
CA LEU A 102 -5.70 -1.81 3.77
C LEU A 102 -6.89 -0.95 3.38
N PHE A 103 -7.38 -1.09 2.16
CA PHE A 103 -8.53 -0.31 1.67
C PHE A 103 -9.82 -0.71 2.38
N PHE A 104 -10.02 -1.99 2.62
CA PHE A 104 -11.19 -2.45 3.38
C PHE A 104 -11.19 -1.83 4.78
N LEU A 105 -10.08 -1.96 5.50
CA LEU A 105 -9.95 -1.42 6.85
C LEU A 105 -10.01 0.10 6.85
N GLY A 106 -9.39 0.75 5.85
CA GLY A 106 -9.43 2.20 5.71
C GLY A 106 -10.85 2.71 5.55
N ARG A 107 -11.64 2.07 4.71
CA ARG A 107 -13.04 2.45 4.54
C ARG A 107 -13.84 2.28 5.83
N ARG A 108 -13.63 1.17 6.55
CA ARG A 108 -14.29 0.95 7.84
C ARG A 108 -13.88 2.00 8.86
N ALA A 109 -12.60 2.37 8.88
CA ALA A 109 -12.10 3.41 9.78
C ALA A 109 -12.69 4.78 9.45
N ILE A 110 -12.83 5.13 8.17
CA ILE A 110 -13.47 6.37 7.75
C ILE A 110 -14.90 6.45 8.29
N LYS A 111 -15.66 5.37 8.14
CA LYS A 111 -17.05 5.31 8.63
C LYS A 111 -17.12 5.46 10.15
N ALA A 112 -16.16 4.92 10.87
CA ALA A 112 -16.16 4.97 12.33
C ALA A 112 -15.66 6.31 12.89
N LEU A 113 -14.69 6.95 12.21
CA LEU A 113 -13.97 8.12 12.72
C LEU A 113 -14.39 9.44 12.07
N LEU A 114 -14.88 9.39 10.86
CA LEU A 114 -15.28 10.57 10.09
C LEU A 114 -16.76 10.50 9.70
#